data_0e2ac1b9750bcf3e25650dc9b36ac511
#
_entry.id   0e2ac1b9750bcf3e25650dc9b36ac511
#
_cell.length_a   1.000
_cell.length_b   1.000
_cell.length_c   1.000
_cell.angle_alpha   90.00
_cell.angle_beta   90.00
_cell.angle_gamma   90.00
#
_symmetry.space_group_name_H-M   'P 1'
#
loop_
_entity.id
_entity.type
_entity.pdbx_description
1 polymer ?
#
loop_
_entity_poly.entity_id
_entity_poly.type
_entity_poly.pdbx_seq_one_letter_code
_entity_poly.pdbx_strand_id
1 'polypeptide(L)'
;AESLAASMAAGAELAIDEVSKSGLVLGGSKVTSARADSPCVDAAAAASAAERLIASEKVDAIVGALCSGATISILQNVVMPNGVVLFSPSATSPALSTLEDNGYFFRSSPSDARQGQVIAEMLVEKGYKSIAMTYTNNDYGKGLSDSIEKNYAAAGGKITINTPHEDGKGDYGAEVGALAQAGGDILV
;
A
#
# COMPACT_ATOMS: atom_id res chain seq x y z
N ALA A 1 8.92 -0.73 6.79
CA ALA A 1 8.90 0.12 5.58
C ALA A 1 10.30 0.55 5.16
N GLU A 2 11.17 1.01 6.08
CA GLU A 2 12.53 1.49 5.76
C GLU A 2 13.39 0.44 5.04
N SER A 3 13.29 -0.84 5.40
CA SER A 3 14.04 -1.92 4.75
C SER A 3 13.70 -2.11 3.27
N LEU A 4 12.48 -1.77 2.86
CA LEU A 4 12.03 -1.86 1.47
C LEU A 4 12.36 -0.59 0.67
N ALA A 5 12.38 0.57 1.32
CA ALA A 5 12.59 1.85 0.67
C ALA A 5 13.93 1.93 -0.08
N ALA A 6 15.00 1.43 0.52
CA ALA A 6 16.33 1.48 -0.07
C ALA A 6 16.43 0.69 -1.38
N SER A 7 15.89 -0.53 -1.43
CA SER A 7 15.92 -1.37 -2.63
C SER A 7 15.03 -0.83 -3.74
N MET A 8 13.86 -0.31 -3.40
CA MET A 8 12.94 0.29 -4.36
C MET A 8 13.50 1.58 -4.97
N ALA A 9 14.11 2.43 -4.15
CA ALA A 9 14.78 3.63 -4.64
C ALA A 9 15.97 3.29 -5.55
N ALA A 10 16.77 2.29 -5.19
CA ALA A 10 17.88 1.84 -6.02
C ALA A 10 17.38 1.28 -7.37
N GLY A 11 16.27 0.53 -7.37
CA GLY A 11 15.65 0.04 -8.60
C GLY A 11 15.14 1.16 -9.51
N ALA A 12 14.50 2.18 -8.93
CA ALA A 12 14.05 3.34 -9.69
C ALA A 12 15.24 4.14 -10.28
N GLU A 13 16.29 4.35 -9.51
CA GLU A 13 17.49 5.05 -9.99
C GLU A 13 18.24 4.27 -11.06
N LEU A 14 18.29 2.94 -10.95
CA LEU A 14 18.85 2.10 -12.00
C LEU A 14 18.07 2.26 -13.32
N ALA A 15 16.74 2.21 -13.26
CA ALA A 15 15.89 2.42 -14.42
C ALA A 15 16.07 3.82 -15.05
N ILE A 16 16.18 4.85 -14.22
CA ILE A 16 16.45 6.24 -14.66
C ILE A 16 17.80 6.34 -15.37
N ASP A 17 18.84 5.70 -14.82
CA ASP A 17 20.18 5.67 -15.41
C ASP A 17 20.20 4.93 -16.76
N GLU A 18 19.59 3.74 -16.82
CA GLU A 18 19.47 2.95 -18.05
C GLU A 18 18.70 3.70 -19.14
N VAL A 19 17.57 4.28 -18.80
CA VAL A 19 16.74 5.06 -19.73
C VAL A 19 17.49 6.29 -20.24
N SER A 20 18.17 7.02 -19.35
CA SER A 20 18.96 8.19 -19.73
C SER A 20 20.14 7.85 -20.65
N LYS A 21 20.80 6.70 -20.41
CA LYS A 21 21.90 6.21 -21.25
C LYS A 21 21.43 5.67 -22.59
N SER A 22 20.20 5.20 -22.69
CA SER A 22 19.67 4.63 -23.95
C SER A 22 19.52 5.65 -25.06
N GLY A 23 19.36 6.93 -24.72
CA GLY A 23 19.09 8.01 -25.68
C GLY A 23 17.72 7.94 -26.35
N LEU A 24 16.84 7.03 -25.90
CA LEU A 24 15.52 6.79 -26.52
C LEU A 24 14.42 7.71 -25.99
N VAL A 25 14.63 8.37 -24.86
CA VAL A 25 13.62 9.22 -24.24
C VAL A 25 13.67 10.62 -24.80
N LEU A 26 12.51 11.11 -25.28
CA LEU A 26 12.28 12.50 -25.69
C LEU A 26 13.43 13.14 -26.48
N GLY A 27 13.91 12.44 -27.52
CA GLY A 27 14.98 12.95 -28.37
C GLY A 27 16.37 12.99 -27.74
N GLY A 28 16.63 12.11 -26.76
CA GLY A 28 17.92 12.02 -26.07
C GLY A 28 17.99 12.84 -24.78
N SER A 29 16.85 13.31 -24.27
CA SER A 29 16.77 13.97 -22.96
C SER A 29 17.23 13.07 -21.84
N LYS A 30 17.88 13.65 -20.82
CA LYS A 30 18.23 12.95 -19.60
C LYS A 30 17.08 13.01 -18.61
N VAL A 31 16.77 11.88 -17.98
CA VAL A 31 15.88 11.82 -16.81
C VAL A 31 16.73 12.06 -15.57
N THR A 32 16.29 12.97 -14.71
CA THR A 32 16.92 13.27 -13.42
C THR A 32 15.96 12.95 -12.30
N SER A 33 16.45 12.72 -11.10
CA SER A 33 15.64 12.42 -9.93
C SER A 33 15.83 13.43 -8.81
N ALA A 34 14.76 13.73 -8.09
CA ALA A 34 14.75 14.39 -6.79
C ALA A 34 14.12 13.46 -5.76
N ARG A 35 14.61 13.49 -4.53
CA ARG A 35 14.11 12.62 -3.45
C ARG A 35 13.34 13.39 -2.40
N ALA A 36 12.31 12.76 -1.86
CA ALA A 36 11.57 13.24 -0.70
C ALA A 36 11.17 12.04 0.16
N ASP A 37 11.05 12.25 1.46
CA ASP A 37 10.54 11.25 2.38
C ASP A 37 9.01 11.19 2.34
N SER A 38 8.45 9.98 2.45
CA SER A 38 7.01 9.74 2.49
C SER A 38 6.67 8.81 3.65
N PRO A 39 6.54 9.34 4.87
CA PRO A 39 6.28 8.51 6.05
C PRO A 39 4.94 7.79 5.93
N CYS A 40 4.93 6.50 6.30
CA CYS A 40 3.73 5.66 6.24
C CYS A 40 2.68 6.03 7.28
N VAL A 41 3.14 6.56 8.41
CA VAL A 41 2.28 6.91 9.56
C VAL A 41 1.75 8.34 9.51
N ASP A 42 2.19 9.14 8.55
CA ASP A 42 1.77 10.53 8.37
C ASP A 42 1.52 10.84 6.89
N ALA A 43 0.29 10.56 6.47
CA ALA A 43 -0.13 10.79 5.08
C ALA A 43 -0.11 12.28 4.70
N ALA A 44 -0.28 13.19 5.65
CA ALA A 44 -0.23 14.63 5.40
C ALA A 44 1.21 15.09 5.13
N ALA A 45 2.18 14.60 5.92
CA ALA A 45 3.60 14.85 5.66
C ALA A 45 4.04 14.28 4.30
N ALA A 46 3.57 13.09 3.92
CA ALA A 46 3.84 12.50 2.62
C ALA A 46 3.27 13.36 1.47
N ALA A 47 2.05 13.87 1.61
CA ALA A 47 1.44 14.78 0.63
C ALA A 47 2.23 16.10 0.51
N SER A 48 2.60 16.71 1.63
CA SER A 48 3.42 17.93 1.63
C SER A 48 4.78 17.73 0.97
N ALA A 49 5.39 16.57 1.15
CA ALA A 49 6.65 16.23 0.47
C ALA A 49 6.45 16.10 -1.06
N ALA A 50 5.35 15.50 -1.50
CA ALA A 50 5.00 15.41 -2.91
C ALA A 50 4.69 16.79 -3.52
N GLU A 51 3.96 17.65 -2.82
CA GLU A 51 3.75 19.05 -3.25
C GLU A 51 5.07 19.80 -3.46
N ARG A 52 6.02 19.62 -2.54
CA ARG A 52 7.34 20.26 -2.68
C ARG A 52 8.07 19.74 -3.93
N LEU A 53 8.00 18.44 -4.23
CA LEU A 53 8.60 17.90 -5.46
C LEU A 53 8.00 18.55 -6.71
N ILE A 54 6.70 18.74 -6.75
CA ILE A 54 6.02 19.39 -7.89
C ILE A 54 6.32 20.90 -7.92
N ALA A 55 6.15 21.57 -6.80
CA ALA A 55 6.23 23.05 -6.77
C ALA A 55 7.66 23.57 -6.88
N SER A 56 8.63 22.93 -6.24
CA SER A 56 10.00 23.42 -6.17
C SER A 56 10.93 22.69 -7.14
N GLU A 57 10.88 21.37 -7.20
CA GLU A 57 11.75 20.56 -8.05
C GLU A 57 11.21 20.41 -9.49
N LYS A 58 9.93 20.77 -9.70
CA LYS A 58 9.28 20.73 -11.02
C LYS A 58 9.29 19.33 -11.65
N VAL A 59 9.07 18.29 -10.85
CA VAL A 59 9.04 16.92 -11.35
C VAL A 59 7.84 16.68 -12.26
N ASP A 60 8.03 15.89 -13.32
CA ASP A 60 6.99 15.51 -14.28
C ASP A 60 6.20 14.26 -13.84
N ALA A 61 6.80 13.43 -12.97
CA ALA A 61 6.18 12.23 -12.41
C ALA A 61 6.77 11.92 -11.02
N ILE A 62 6.02 11.16 -10.22
CA ILE A 62 6.45 10.70 -8.89
C ILE A 62 6.45 9.17 -8.86
N VAL A 63 7.58 8.57 -8.46
CA VAL A 63 7.68 7.15 -8.12
C VAL A 63 7.58 7.00 -6.59
N GLY A 64 6.48 6.47 -6.11
CA GLY A 64 6.14 6.38 -4.68
C GLY A 64 4.60 6.45 -4.50
N ALA A 65 4.06 6.54 -3.30
CA ALA A 65 4.74 6.21 -2.06
C ALA A 65 4.77 4.69 -1.85
N LEU A 66 5.40 4.24 -0.75
CA LEU A 66 5.44 2.81 -0.42
C LEU A 66 4.12 2.34 0.20
N CYS A 67 3.54 3.13 1.09
CA CYS A 67 2.38 2.77 1.90
C CYS A 67 1.08 3.24 1.26
N SER A 68 0.04 2.40 1.31
CA SER A 68 -1.24 2.66 0.64
C SER A 68 -1.89 3.98 1.06
N GLY A 69 -1.93 4.29 2.36
CA GLY A 69 -2.51 5.54 2.85
C GLY A 69 -1.77 6.79 2.36
N ALA A 70 -0.44 6.78 2.40
CA ALA A 70 0.37 7.86 1.83
C ALA A 70 0.14 8.00 0.32
N THR A 71 0.08 6.88 -0.40
CA THR A 71 -0.20 6.86 -1.85
C THR A 71 -1.57 7.46 -2.18
N ILE A 72 -2.62 7.06 -1.44
CA ILE A 72 -3.99 7.59 -1.61
C ILE A 72 -4.00 9.10 -1.36
N SER A 73 -3.36 9.55 -0.28
CA SER A 73 -3.29 10.98 0.05
C SER A 73 -2.58 11.81 -1.01
N ILE A 74 -1.43 11.33 -1.50
CA ILE A 74 -0.68 11.98 -2.59
C ILE A 74 -1.51 11.99 -3.88
N LEU A 75 -2.16 10.88 -4.21
CA LEU A 75 -2.98 10.76 -5.41
C LEU A 75 -4.08 11.81 -5.43
N GLN A 76 -4.92 11.83 -4.40
CA GLN A 76 -6.12 12.64 -4.36
C GLN A 76 -5.83 14.14 -4.15
N ASN A 77 -4.88 14.46 -3.28
CA ASN A 77 -4.67 15.82 -2.83
C ASN A 77 -3.57 16.55 -3.60
N VAL A 78 -2.67 15.82 -4.27
CA VAL A 78 -1.47 16.41 -4.87
C VAL A 78 -1.39 16.14 -6.37
N VAL A 79 -1.24 14.89 -6.79
CA VAL A 79 -0.90 14.63 -8.21
C VAL A 79 -2.09 14.80 -9.14
N MET A 80 -3.29 14.40 -8.77
CA MET A 80 -4.48 14.63 -9.60
C MET A 80 -4.75 16.12 -9.85
N PRO A 81 -4.78 16.99 -8.82
CA PRO A 81 -4.97 18.42 -9.03
C PRO A 81 -3.89 19.09 -9.88
N ASN A 82 -2.68 18.54 -9.87
CA ASN A 82 -1.53 19.09 -10.60
C ASN A 82 -1.27 18.40 -11.96
N GLY A 83 -2.03 17.37 -12.31
CA GLY A 83 -1.86 16.64 -13.58
C GLY A 83 -0.53 15.86 -13.67
N VAL A 84 0.00 15.39 -12.53
CA VAL A 84 1.25 14.65 -12.43
C VAL A 84 0.97 13.18 -12.26
N VAL A 85 1.75 12.30 -12.91
CA VAL A 85 1.61 10.85 -12.79
C VAL A 85 2.25 10.35 -11.49
N LEU A 86 1.54 9.45 -10.80
CA LEU A 86 2.01 8.73 -9.62
C LEU A 86 2.14 7.24 -9.93
N PHE A 87 3.32 6.68 -9.73
CA PHE A 87 3.58 5.25 -9.87
C PHE A 87 4.05 4.65 -8.55
N SER A 88 3.24 3.79 -7.93
CA SER A 88 3.65 3.13 -6.69
C SER A 88 4.26 1.76 -6.92
N PRO A 89 5.45 1.47 -6.37
CA PRO A 89 6.07 0.15 -6.47
C PRO A 89 5.49 -0.87 -5.48
N SER A 90 4.74 -0.45 -4.45
CA SER A 90 4.36 -1.34 -3.36
C SER A 90 2.99 -1.13 -2.72
N ALA A 91 2.28 -0.07 -3.03
CA ALA A 91 0.96 0.18 -2.45
C ALA A 91 -0.07 -0.83 -2.98
N THR A 92 -0.62 -1.67 -2.10
CA THR A 92 -1.43 -2.85 -2.47
C THR A 92 -2.92 -2.71 -2.14
N SER A 93 -3.35 -1.68 -1.38
CA SER A 93 -4.76 -1.52 -1.00
C SER A 93 -5.71 -1.70 -2.18
N PRO A 94 -6.81 -2.48 -2.03
CA PRO A 94 -7.85 -2.62 -3.05
C PRO A 94 -8.50 -1.29 -3.44
N ALA A 95 -8.55 -0.32 -2.52
CA ALA A 95 -9.09 1.01 -2.77
C ALA A 95 -8.41 1.69 -3.97
N LEU A 96 -7.10 1.52 -4.13
CA LEU A 96 -6.33 2.07 -5.27
C LEU A 96 -6.75 1.52 -6.64
N SER A 97 -7.53 0.44 -6.70
CA SER A 97 -8.09 -0.08 -7.96
C SER A 97 -9.47 0.48 -8.29
N THR A 98 -10.12 1.16 -7.35
CA THR A 98 -11.51 1.64 -7.46
C THR A 98 -11.66 3.14 -7.26
N LEU A 99 -10.66 3.78 -6.67
CA LEU A 99 -10.60 5.24 -6.61
C LEU A 99 -10.59 5.82 -8.02
N GLU A 100 -11.34 6.89 -8.20
CA GLU A 100 -11.21 7.70 -9.40
C GLU A 100 -9.85 8.40 -9.38
N ASP A 101 -9.03 8.11 -10.38
CA ASP A 101 -7.64 8.58 -10.46
C ASP A 101 -7.36 9.43 -11.72
N ASN A 102 -8.38 9.62 -12.56
CA ASN A 102 -8.27 10.34 -13.84
C ASN A 102 -7.11 9.83 -14.73
N GLY A 103 -6.66 8.59 -14.53
CA GLY A 103 -5.53 8.02 -15.26
C GLY A 103 -4.15 8.47 -14.76
N TYR A 104 -4.06 9.06 -13.58
CA TYR A 104 -2.81 9.53 -12.99
C TYR A 104 -2.15 8.52 -12.06
N PHE A 105 -2.78 7.37 -11.78
CA PHE A 105 -2.22 6.37 -10.88
C PHE A 105 -1.89 5.06 -11.58
N PHE A 106 -0.70 4.55 -11.28
CA PHE A 106 -0.22 3.23 -11.72
C PHE A 106 0.51 2.53 -10.57
N ARG A 107 0.53 1.20 -10.59
CA ARG A 107 1.33 0.40 -9.64
C ARG A 107 1.86 -0.88 -10.28
N SER A 108 3.02 -1.34 -9.82
CA SER A 108 3.58 -2.64 -10.21
C SER A 108 3.22 -3.77 -9.25
N SER A 109 2.76 -3.45 -8.03
CA SER A 109 2.31 -4.45 -7.06
C SER A 109 0.88 -4.91 -7.35
N PRO A 110 0.55 -6.21 -7.14
CA PRO A 110 -0.83 -6.69 -7.24
C PRO A 110 -1.70 -6.12 -6.11
N SER A 111 -3.03 -6.14 -6.34
CA SER A 111 -3.99 -5.73 -5.32
C SER A 111 -4.16 -6.79 -4.22
N ASP A 112 -4.31 -6.35 -2.97
CA ASP A 112 -4.68 -7.18 -1.83
C ASP A 112 -6.07 -7.82 -1.97
N ALA A 113 -6.88 -7.39 -2.93
CA ALA A 113 -8.10 -8.09 -3.29
C ALA A 113 -7.82 -9.55 -3.68
N ARG A 114 -6.74 -9.80 -4.44
CA ARG A 114 -6.32 -11.16 -4.80
C ARG A 114 -5.63 -11.86 -3.63
N GLN A 115 -4.81 -11.17 -2.87
CA GLN A 115 -4.17 -11.74 -1.68
C GLN A 115 -5.20 -12.23 -0.67
N GLY A 116 -6.21 -11.43 -0.35
CA GLY A 116 -7.28 -11.82 0.58
C GLY A 116 -8.09 -13.01 0.07
N GLN A 117 -8.32 -13.10 -1.24
CA GLN A 117 -8.95 -14.28 -1.85
C GLN A 117 -8.10 -15.53 -1.64
N VAL A 118 -6.80 -15.48 -1.95
CA VAL A 118 -5.87 -16.61 -1.78
C VAL A 118 -5.78 -17.04 -0.32
N ILE A 119 -5.71 -16.11 0.63
CA ILE A 119 -5.70 -16.43 2.05
C ILE A 119 -7.00 -17.15 2.45
N ALA A 120 -8.15 -16.66 2.00
CA ALA A 120 -9.44 -17.31 2.26
C ALA A 120 -9.50 -18.73 1.69
N GLU A 121 -9.05 -18.92 0.45
CA GLU A 121 -8.95 -20.24 -0.20
C GLU A 121 -8.06 -21.20 0.62
N MET A 122 -6.88 -20.73 1.07
CA MET A 122 -5.97 -21.52 1.90
C MET A 122 -6.57 -21.91 3.27
N LEU A 123 -7.30 -21.00 3.91
CA LEU A 123 -7.96 -21.26 5.18
C LEU A 123 -9.01 -22.36 5.05
N VAL A 124 -9.82 -22.31 3.99
CA VAL A 124 -10.83 -23.31 3.67
C VAL A 124 -10.19 -24.68 3.33
N GLU A 125 -9.16 -24.67 2.48
CA GLU A 125 -8.42 -25.90 2.11
C GLU A 125 -7.82 -26.60 3.33
N LYS A 126 -7.31 -25.83 4.29
CA LYS A 126 -6.79 -26.36 5.56
C LYS A 126 -7.87 -26.83 6.54
N GLY A 127 -9.14 -26.63 6.21
CA GLY A 127 -10.28 -27.07 7.00
C GLY A 127 -10.65 -26.17 8.17
N TYR A 128 -10.06 -24.99 8.30
CA TYR A 128 -10.45 -24.01 9.29
C TYR A 128 -11.85 -23.48 9.01
N LYS A 129 -12.71 -23.48 10.04
CA LYS A 129 -14.12 -23.06 9.94
C LYS A 129 -14.37 -21.71 10.60
N SER A 130 -13.47 -21.32 11.52
CA SER A 130 -13.55 -20.06 12.23
C SER A 130 -12.16 -19.44 12.42
N ILE A 131 -12.07 -18.14 12.23
CA ILE A 131 -10.83 -17.37 12.43
C ILE A 131 -11.05 -16.19 13.36
N ALA A 132 -10.05 -15.90 14.19
CA ALA A 132 -9.87 -14.59 14.80
C ALA A 132 -8.87 -13.81 13.95
N MET A 133 -9.14 -12.54 13.66
CA MET A 133 -8.31 -11.75 12.77
C MET A 133 -7.95 -10.39 13.37
N THR A 134 -6.72 -9.94 13.15
CA THR A 134 -6.29 -8.59 13.47
C THR A 134 -5.48 -7.99 12.32
N TYR A 135 -5.52 -6.67 12.18
CA TYR A 135 -4.85 -5.94 11.11
C TYR A 135 -4.26 -4.62 11.62
N THR A 136 -3.21 -4.14 10.97
CA THR A 136 -2.66 -2.81 11.26
C THR A 136 -3.68 -1.73 10.91
N ASN A 137 -3.89 -0.77 11.82
CA ASN A 137 -4.88 0.29 11.67
C ASN A 137 -4.46 1.35 10.64
N ASN A 138 -4.42 0.95 9.38
CA ASN A 138 -4.11 1.80 8.23
C ASN A 138 -4.79 1.28 6.95
N ASP A 139 -4.73 2.04 5.86
CA ASP A 139 -5.41 1.69 4.59
C ASP A 139 -4.93 0.38 3.97
N TYR A 140 -3.68 -0.03 4.22
CA TYR A 140 -3.16 -1.33 3.80
C TYR A 140 -3.82 -2.46 4.61
N GLY A 141 -3.67 -2.43 5.92
CA GLY A 141 -4.17 -3.49 6.81
C GLY A 141 -5.68 -3.64 6.71
N LYS A 142 -6.41 -2.51 6.73
CA LYS A 142 -7.86 -2.54 6.56
C LYS A 142 -8.29 -3.13 5.22
N GLY A 143 -7.66 -2.72 4.12
CA GLY A 143 -8.02 -3.20 2.78
C GLY A 143 -7.80 -4.70 2.60
N LEU A 144 -6.68 -5.24 3.12
CA LEU A 144 -6.40 -6.67 3.11
C LEU A 144 -7.38 -7.43 4.02
N SER A 145 -7.62 -6.93 5.23
CA SER A 145 -8.57 -7.50 6.17
C SER A 145 -9.98 -7.61 5.59
N ASP A 146 -10.50 -6.51 5.02
CA ASP A 146 -11.82 -6.49 4.37
C ASP A 146 -11.90 -7.51 3.22
N SER A 147 -10.81 -7.68 2.47
CA SER A 147 -10.74 -8.66 1.37
C SER A 147 -10.75 -10.11 1.90
N ILE A 148 -10.01 -10.41 2.96
CA ILE A 148 -10.02 -11.73 3.60
C ILE A 148 -11.42 -12.02 4.14
N GLU A 149 -11.98 -11.09 4.91
CA GLU A 149 -13.33 -11.23 5.50
C GLU A 149 -14.38 -11.55 4.45
N LYS A 150 -14.44 -10.74 3.39
CA LYS A 150 -15.38 -10.91 2.29
C LYS A 150 -15.28 -12.30 1.65
N ASN A 151 -14.08 -12.73 1.29
CA ASN A 151 -13.87 -13.97 0.57
C ASN A 151 -14.05 -15.20 1.48
N TYR A 152 -13.59 -15.12 2.73
CA TYR A 152 -13.72 -16.22 3.68
C TYR A 152 -15.18 -16.43 4.12
N ALA A 153 -15.93 -15.36 4.37
CA ALA A 153 -17.37 -15.44 4.65
C ALA A 153 -18.15 -16.00 3.44
N ALA A 154 -17.82 -15.58 2.22
CA ALA A 154 -18.43 -16.11 1.00
C ALA A 154 -18.18 -17.61 0.81
N ALA A 155 -17.07 -18.13 1.31
CA ALA A 155 -16.74 -19.56 1.31
C ALA A 155 -17.34 -20.34 2.52
N GLY A 156 -18.17 -19.70 3.35
CA GLY A 156 -18.83 -20.31 4.51
C GLY A 156 -18.00 -20.29 5.79
N GLY A 157 -16.87 -19.63 5.81
CA GLY A 157 -16.05 -19.44 7.00
C GLY A 157 -16.65 -18.41 7.96
N LYS A 158 -16.36 -18.54 9.24
CA LYS A 158 -16.83 -17.64 10.30
C LYS A 158 -15.68 -16.80 10.82
N ILE A 159 -15.88 -15.49 10.94
CA ILE A 159 -14.96 -14.59 11.63
C ILE A 159 -15.50 -14.35 13.03
N THR A 160 -14.71 -14.71 14.04
CA THR A 160 -15.12 -14.56 15.46
C THR A 160 -14.87 -13.16 15.95
N ILE A 161 -13.79 -12.54 15.49
CA ILE A 161 -13.45 -11.15 15.72
C ILE A 161 -12.57 -10.67 14.56
N ASN A 162 -12.74 -9.40 14.17
CA ASN A 162 -11.85 -8.69 13.26
C ASN A 162 -11.57 -7.31 13.88
N THR A 163 -10.35 -7.06 14.36
CA THR A 163 -10.02 -5.88 15.15
C THR A 163 -8.71 -5.25 14.72
N PRO A 164 -8.64 -3.91 14.64
CA PRO A 164 -7.38 -3.24 14.34
C PRO A 164 -6.43 -3.25 15.53
N HIS A 165 -5.14 -3.14 15.22
CA HIS A 165 -4.10 -2.80 16.18
C HIS A 165 -3.19 -1.69 15.62
N GLU A 166 -2.62 -0.89 16.54
CA GLU A 166 -1.66 0.14 16.15
C GLU A 166 -0.26 -0.44 16.02
N ASP A 167 0.48 -0.01 15.00
CA ASP A 167 1.88 -0.37 14.82
C ASP A 167 2.76 0.24 15.92
N GLY A 168 3.81 -0.48 16.33
CA GLY A 168 4.85 0.03 17.20
C GLY A 168 4.47 0.22 18.66
N LYS A 169 3.35 -0.39 19.11
CA LYS A 169 3.02 -0.41 20.54
C LYS A 169 4.04 -1.21 21.34
N GLY A 170 4.32 -0.76 22.56
CA GLY A 170 5.18 -1.49 23.48
C GLY A 170 4.51 -2.75 24.08
N ASP A 171 3.17 -2.86 24.02
CA ASP A 171 2.40 -3.99 24.55
C ASP A 171 1.12 -4.19 23.73
N TYR A 172 0.82 -5.42 23.39
CA TYR A 172 -0.38 -5.88 22.68
C TYR A 172 -1.25 -6.81 23.52
N GLY A 173 -1.08 -6.84 24.85
CA GLY A 173 -1.78 -7.73 25.75
C GLY A 173 -3.32 -7.62 25.66
N ALA A 174 -3.84 -6.41 25.46
CA ALA A 174 -5.27 -6.18 25.31
C ALA A 174 -5.83 -6.79 24.02
N GLU A 175 -5.14 -6.55 22.89
CA GLU A 175 -5.52 -7.10 21.57
C GLU A 175 -5.44 -8.62 21.57
N VAL A 176 -4.34 -9.18 22.08
CA VAL A 176 -4.15 -10.64 22.22
C VAL A 176 -5.22 -11.25 23.13
N GLY A 177 -5.53 -10.60 24.24
CA GLY A 177 -6.60 -11.02 25.15
C GLY A 177 -7.97 -11.05 24.47
N ALA A 178 -8.31 -10.04 23.70
CA ALA A 178 -9.57 -9.98 22.95
C ALA A 178 -9.67 -11.07 21.88
N LEU A 179 -8.58 -11.30 21.13
CA LEU A 179 -8.49 -12.35 20.13
C LEU A 179 -8.63 -13.74 20.75
N ALA A 180 -7.93 -13.98 21.86
CA ALA A 180 -8.01 -15.26 22.58
C ALA A 180 -9.42 -15.52 23.16
N GLN A 181 -10.07 -14.49 23.69
CA GLN A 181 -11.44 -14.60 24.23
C GLN A 181 -12.48 -14.85 23.12
N ALA A 182 -12.31 -14.25 21.95
CA ALA A 182 -13.20 -14.47 20.82
C ALA A 182 -13.08 -15.90 20.24
N GLY A 183 -11.93 -16.54 20.44
CA GLY A 183 -11.65 -17.88 19.95
C GLY A 183 -11.62 -17.96 18.43
N GLY A 184 -11.52 -19.18 17.94
CA GLY A 184 -11.41 -19.52 16.52
C GLY A 184 -10.43 -20.68 16.34
N ASP A 185 -10.45 -21.31 15.17
CA ASP A 185 -9.54 -22.42 14.86
C ASP A 185 -8.10 -21.92 14.65
N ILE A 186 -7.97 -20.65 14.20
CA ILE A 186 -6.67 -20.01 13.94
C ILE A 186 -6.77 -18.48 14.08
N LEU A 187 -5.64 -17.86 14.38
CA LEU A 187 -5.43 -16.41 14.31
C LEU A 187 -4.78 -16.03 12.95
N VAL A 188 -5.33 -15.01 12.32
CA VAL A 188 -4.87 -14.44 11.03
C VAL A 188 -4.50 -12.97 11.20
#